data_ca39197a45dc25668763a2b68775d577
#
_entry.id   ca39197a45dc25668763a2b68775d577
#
_cell.length_a   1.000
_cell.length_b   1.000
_cell.length_c   1.000
_cell.angle_alpha   90.00
_cell.angle_beta   90.00
_cell.angle_gamma   90.00
#
_symmetry.space_group_name_H-M   'P 1'
#
loop_
_entity.id
_entity.type
_entity.pdbx_description
1 polymer ?
#
loop_
_entity_poly.entity_id
_entity_poly.type
_entity_poly.pdbx_seq_one_letter_code
_entity_poly.pdbx_strand_id
1 'polypeptide(L)'
;MLLVDIGKRKFRNECCKIPQFVKDETANNLLTDLNKYSHAYLLACLMDRQIKAERAWMIPHHVSKEIGSFEIEILKNVSQKEMTKIFSKNKLHRFNDTMSKVFYEGIKDIVHKYAGDASAIWKNKPSSSSVVYKFLEFKGSGIKISTMAANILARQFKIPFSDYYSIDISPDVHIIRVMKRMGLVPQKANNDMIIYKARELNPEFPGIIDS
;
A
#
# COMPACT_ATOMS: atom_id res chain seq x y z
N MET A 1 -10.75 15.35 -20.08
CA MET A 1 -11.52 14.12 -19.97
C MET A 1 -11.86 13.86 -18.51
N LEU A 2 -13.15 13.72 -18.21
CA LEU A 2 -13.74 13.83 -16.86
C LEU A 2 -12.98 13.10 -15.73
N LEU A 3 -12.63 11.82 -15.90
CA LEU A 3 -11.93 11.04 -14.86
C LEU A 3 -10.54 11.58 -14.53
N VAL A 4 -9.76 11.92 -15.54
CA VAL A 4 -8.43 12.51 -15.38
C VAL A 4 -8.50 13.86 -14.68
N ASP A 5 -9.47 14.69 -15.06
CA ASP A 5 -9.68 16.03 -14.48
C ASP A 5 -10.10 15.93 -13.01
N ILE A 6 -10.99 14.97 -12.66
CA ILE A 6 -11.35 14.68 -11.28
C ILE A 6 -10.11 14.22 -10.49
N GLY A 7 -9.34 13.28 -11.02
CA GLY A 7 -8.13 12.79 -10.39
C GLY A 7 -7.10 13.90 -10.16
N LYS A 8 -6.82 14.71 -11.18
CA LYS A 8 -5.91 15.88 -11.10
C LYS A 8 -6.39 16.91 -10.07
N ARG A 9 -7.69 17.21 -10.05
CA ARG A 9 -8.28 18.14 -9.08
C ARG A 9 -8.14 17.61 -7.64
N LYS A 10 -8.47 16.33 -7.39
CA LYS A 10 -8.26 15.71 -6.08
C LYS A 10 -6.79 15.72 -5.68
N PHE A 11 -5.89 15.35 -6.60
CA PHE A 11 -4.45 15.37 -6.33
C PHE A 11 -3.92 16.75 -5.95
N ARG A 12 -4.45 17.85 -6.56
CA ARG A 12 -4.06 19.22 -6.25
C ARG A 12 -4.70 19.75 -4.97
N ASN A 13 -5.98 19.44 -4.74
CA ASN A 13 -6.82 20.11 -3.73
C ASN A 13 -6.84 19.39 -2.37
N GLU A 14 -6.48 18.11 -2.29
CA GLU A 14 -6.39 17.39 -1.01
C GLU A 14 -5.08 17.76 -0.30
N CYS A 15 -4.93 19.04 0.07
CA CYS A 15 -3.85 19.49 0.91
C CYS A 15 -4.16 19.14 2.37
N CYS A 16 -3.23 18.45 3.04
CA CYS A 16 -3.12 18.36 4.50
C CYS A 16 -4.19 17.56 5.28
N LYS A 17 -4.97 16.69 4.64
CA LYS A 17 -5.77 15.73 5.41
C LYS A 17 -4.96 14.47 5.66
N ILE A 18 -4.80 14.11 6.94
CA ILE A 18 -4.23 12.81 7.31
C ILE A 18 -5.08 11.71 6.68
N PRO A 19 -4.49 10.76 5.93
CA PRO A 19 -5.24 9.65 5.36
C PRO A 19 -6.01 8.87 6.43
N GLN A 20 -7.24 8.48 6.13
CA GLN A 20 -8.04 7.66 7.03
C GLN A 20 -8.22 6.27 6.44
N PHE A 21 -7.37 5.33 6.87
CA PHE A 21 -7.39 3.93 6.44
C PHE A 21 -8.39 3.10 7.24
N VAL A 22 -8.51 3.41 8.53
CA VAL A 22 -9.36 2.69 9.48
C VAL A 22 -10.06 3.68 10.42
N LYS A 23 -11.17 3.24 11.04
CA LYS A 23 -11.96 4.07 11.96
C LYS A 23 -11.31 4.22 13.33
N ASP A 24 -10.54 3.21 13.76
CA ASP A 24 -9.80 3.26 15.03
C ASP A 24 -8.69 4.29 14.92
N GLU A 25 -8.76 5.32 15.75
CA GLU A 25 -7.82 6.46 15.71
C GLU A 25 -6.38 6.03 16.05
N THR A 26 -6.20 5.14 17.02
CA THR A 26 -4.87 4.65 17.41
C THR A 26 -4.23 3.85 16.28
N ALA A 27 -5.02 2.98 15.63
CA ALA A 27 -4.57 2.23 14.48
C ALA A 27 -4.26 3.14 13.29
N ASN A 28 -5.10 4.16 13.05
CA ASN A 28 -4.88 5.09 11.97
C ASN A 28 -3.61 5.94 12.20
N ASN A 29 -3.39 6.42 13.41
CA ASN A 29 -2.18 7.17 13.77
C ASN A 29 -0.92 6.33 13.58
N LEU A 30 -0.95 5.03 13.95
CA LEU A 30 0.15 4.11 13.70
C LEU A 30 0.50 3.99 12.22
N LEU A 31 -0.51 3.96 11.34
CA LEU A 31 -0.32 3.82 9.89
C LEU A 31 0.13 5.11 9.21
N THR A 32 -0.25 6.25 9.77
CA THR A 32 -0.04 7.57 9.13
C THR A 32 1.19 8.31 9.61
N ASP A 33 1.78 7.90 10.72
CA ASP A 33 3.06 8.43 11.18
C ASP A 33 4.23 7.79 10.42
N LEU A 34 4.44 8.24 9.19
CA LEU A 34 5.52 7.74 8.34
C LEU A 34 6.92 8.11 8.85
N ASN A 35 7.04 9.05 9.78
CA ASN A 35 8.32 9.42 10.35
C ASN A 35 8.77 8.40 11.40
N LYS A 36 7.85 7.97 12.25
CA LYS A 36 8.15 7.04 13.35
C LYS A 36 7.87 5.59 12.97
N TYR A 37 6.76 5.35 12.26
CA TYR A 37 6.26 4.02 11.99
C TYR A 37 6.11 3.74 10.47
N SER A 38 7.10 4.19 9.66
CA SER A 38 7.11 3.92 8.21
C SER A 38 6.88 2.45 7.86
N HIS A 39 7.38 1.55 8.69
CA HIS A 39 7.22 0.12 8.57
C HIS A 39 5.77 -0.36 8.81
N ALA A 40 4.97 0.35 9.60
CA ALA A 40 3.57 0.00 9.81
C ALA A 40 2.76 0.12 8.51
N TYR A 41 2.95 1.23 7.80
CA TYR A 41 2.35 1.44 6.49
C TYR A 41 2.76 0.35 5.49
N LEU A 42 4.05 0.10 5.36
CA LEU A 42 4.57 -0.92 4.44
C LEU A 42 4.01 -2.31 4.75
N LEU A 43 4.08 -2.73 6.01
CA LEU A 43 3.59 -4.03 6.45
C LEU A 43 2.08 -4.17 6.23
N ALA A 44 1.29 -3.10 6.44
CA ALA A 44 -0.15 -3.10 6.15
C ALA A 44 -0.42 -3.29 4.65
N CYS A 45 0.36 -2.63 3.77
CA CYS A 45 0.26 -2.85 2.32
C CYS A 45 0.48 -4.32 1.94
N LEU A 46 1.49 -4.98 2.53
CA LEU A 46 1.76 -6.39 2.27
C LEU A 46 0.61 -7.31 2.70
N MET A 47 -0.17 -6.89 3.68
CA MET A 47 -1.32 -7.66 4.19
C MET A 47 -2.58 -7.51 3.33
N ASP A 48 -2.65 -6.56 2.42
CA ASP A 48 -3.84 -6.33 1.57
C ASP A 48 -3.96 -7.36 0.44
N ARG A 49 -4.17 -8.61 0.85
CA ARG A 49 -4.25 -9.76 -0.06
C ARG A 49 -5.46 -10.63 0.21
N GLN A 50 -6.48 -10.56 -0.65
CA GLN A 50 -7.70 -11.38 -0.57
C GLN A 50 -8.47 -11.29 0.75
N ILE A 51 -8.39 -10.16 1.41
CA ILE A 51 -9.21 -9.77 2.57
C ILE A 51 -9.74 -8.35 2.36
N LYS A 52 -10.66 -7.91 3.21
CA LYS A 52 -11.12 -6.51 3.18
C LYS A 52 -9.98 -5.59 3.57
N ALA A 53 -9.81 -4.48 2.84
CA ALA A 53 -8.74 -3.51 3.07
C ALA A 53 -8.69 -3.03 4.53
N GLU A 54 -9.82 -2.64 5.13
CA GLU A 54 -9.89 -2.24 6.54
C GLU A 54 -9.27 -3.29 7.49
N ARG A 55 -9.50 -4.57 7.21
CA ARG A 55 -8.92 -5.65 8.02
C ARG A 55 -7.40 -5.75 7.84
N ALA A 56 -6.91 -5.60 6.61
CA ALA A 56 -5.47 -5.59 6.33
C ALA A 56 -4.76 -4.43 7.05
N TRP A 57 -5.34 -3.24 6.98
CA TRP A 57 -4.83 -2.03 7.62
C TRP A 57 -4.85 -2.09 9.15
N MET A 58 -5.75 -2.90 9.76
CA MET A 58 -5.79 -3.13 11.21
C MET A 58 -4.70 -4.07 11.73
N ILE A 59 -4.07 -4.88 10.88
CA ILE A 59 -3.12 -5.93 11.33
C ILE A 59 -1.93 -5.37 12.12
N PRO A 60 -1.23 -4.29 11.69
CA PRO A 60 -0.14 -3.71 12.48
C PRO A 60 -0.57 -3.33 13.89
N HIS A 61 -1.76 -2.75 14.05
CA HIS A 61 -2.29 -2.37 15.36
C HIS A 61 -2.58 -3.58 16.26
N HIS A 62 -3.16 -4.66 15.71
CA HIS A 62 -3.37 -5.89 16.48
C HIS A 62 -2.04 -6.52 16.91
N VAL A 63 -1.04 -6.53 16.03
CA VAL A 63 0.31 -7.02 16.36
C VAL A 63 0.93 -6.14 17.46
N SER A 64 0.80 -4.81 17.34
CA SER A 64 1.27 -3.86 18.36
C SER A 64 0.66 -4.13 19.74
N LYS A 65 -0.64 -4.41 19.79
CA LYS A 65 -1.33 -4.74 21.07
C LYS A 65 -0.83 -6.04 21.70
N GLU A 66 -0.58 -7.06 20.91
CA GLU A 66 -0.09 -8.36 21.44
C GLU A 66 1.35 -8.30 21.92
N ILE A 67 2.19 -7.48 21.29
CA ILE A 67 3.61 -7.32 21.63
C ILE A 67 3.81 -6.24 22.70
N GLY A 68 2.86 -5.28 22.81
CA GLY A 68 2.96 -4.11 23.69
C GLY A 68 3.71 -2.94 23.05
N SER A 69 4.20 -3.06 21.81
CA SER A 69 4.90 -2.01 21.07
C SER A 69 4.89 -2.28 19.57
N PHE A 70 5.12 -1.23 18.77
CA PHE A 70 5.37 -1.37 17.33
C PHE A 70 6.71 -0.74 16.91
N GLU A 71 7.60 -0.46 17.86
CA GLU A 71 8.96 -0.01 17.55
C GLU A 71 9.74 -1.11 16.81
N ILE A 72 10.44 -0.76 15.74
CA ILE A 72 11.17 -1.73 14.90
C ILE A 72 12.23 -2.49 15.71
N GLU A 73 12.84 -1.83 16.70
CA GLU A 73 13.82 -2.43 17.59
C GLU A 73 13.26 -3.56 18.47
N ILE A 74 11.95 -3.51 18.76
CA ILE A 74 11.25 -4.58 19.47
C ILE A 74 10.80 -5.65 18.49
N LEU A 75 10.21 -5.24 17.35
CA LEU A 75 9.70 -6.15 16.34
C LEU A 75 10.78 -7.06 15.75
N LYS A 76 12.01 -6.57 15.57
CA LYS A 76 13.12 -7.38 15.04
C LYS A 76 13.50 -8.60 15.89
N ASN A 77 13.15 -8.57 17.19
CA ASN A 77 13.44 -9.64 18.14
C ASN A 77 12.30 -10.66 18.25
N VAL A 78 11.13 -10.38 17.69
CA VAL A 78 10.00 -11.32 17.66
C VAL A 78 10.34 -12.49 16.73
N SER A 79 10.13 -13.71 17.19
CA SER A 79 10.37 -14.90 16.38
C SER A 79 9.25 -15.15 15.38
N GLN A 80 9.55 -15.85 14.28
CA GLN A 80 8.53 -16.26 13.31
C GLN A 80 7.42 -17.10 13.96
N LYS A 81 7.75 -17.97 14.91
CA LYS A 81 6.80 -18.82 15.63
C LYS A 81 5.83 -17.98 16.47
N GLU A 82 6.36 -16.96 17.13
CA GLU A 82 5.55 -16.02 17.92
C GLU A 82 4.64 -15.18 17.02
N MET A 83 5.15 -14.65 15.92
CA MET A 83 4.33 -13.94 14.93
C MET A 83 3.19 -14.81 14.40
N THR A 84 3.49 -16.08 14.06
CA THR A 84 2.45 -17.03 13.62
C THR A 84 1.40 -17.28 14.70
N LYS A 85 1.82 -17.38 15.97
CA LYS A 85 0.90 -17.53 17.11
C LYS A 85 -0.01 -16.31 17.27
N ILE A 86 0.52 -15.09 17.13
CA ILE A 86 -0.26 -13.84 17.17
C ILE A 86 -1.33 -13.82 16.08
N PHE A 87 -0.93 -14.12 14.83
CA PHE A 87 -1.85 -14.14 13.70
C PHE A 87 -2.97 -15.17 13.89
N SER A 88 -2.65 -16.38 14.34
CA SER A 88 -3.61 -17.47 14.52
C SER A 88 -4.55 -17.21 15.66
N LYS A 89 -4.04 -16.76 16.82
CA LYS A 89 -4.84 -16.42 18.03
C LYS A 89 -5.91 -15.38 17.71
N ASN A 90 -5.53 -14.33 16.98
CA ASN A 90 -6.39 -13.19 16.68
C ASN A 90 -7.11 -13.33 15.33
N LYS A 91 -6.87 -14.42 14.61
CA LYS A 91 -7.45 -14.67 13.27
C LYS A 91 -7.26 -13.46 12.33
N LEU A 92 -6.05 -12.87 12.32
CA LEU A 92 -5.79 -11.58 11.69
C LEU A 92 -5.99 -11.61 10.18
N HIS A 93 -5.63 -12.72 9.53
CA HIS A 93 -5.72 -12.86 8.08
C HIS A 93 -6.45 -14.15 7.68
N ARG A 94 -7.02 -14.19 6.47
CA ARG A 94 -7.60 -15.42 5.91
C ARG A 94 -6.59 -16.56 5.81
N PHE A 95 -5.33 -16.21 5.53
CA PHE A 95 -4.20 -17.15 5.40
C PHE A 95 -3.17 -16.88 6.49
N ASN A 96 -3.54 -17.09 7.77
CA ASN A 96 -2.71 -16.72 8.91
C ASN A 96 -1.27 -17.24 8.83
N ASP A 97 -1.07 -18.52 8.49
CA ASP A 97 0.26 -19.14 8.44
C ASP A 97 1.17 -18.53 7.37
N THR A 98 0.62 -18.28 6.18
CA THR A 98 1.37 -17.67 5.08
C THR A 98 1.66 -16.19 5.36
N MET A 99 0.64 -15.46 5.82
CA MET A 99 0.75 -14.01 5.95
C MET A 99 1.50 -13.59 7.21
N SER A 100 1.52 -14.40 8.26
CA SER A 100 2.42 -14.19 9.40
C SER A 100 3.90 -14.33 9.00
N LYS A 101 4.21 -15.26 8.09
CA LYS A 101 5.56 -15.39 7.52
C LYS A 101 5.93 -14.19 6.67
N VAL A 102 5.00 -13.73 5.81
CA VAL A 102 5.20 -12.52 5.00
C VAL A 102 5.45 -11.30 5.89
N PHE A 103 4.65 -11.14 6.95
CA PHE A 103 4.81 -10.05 7.91
C PHE A 103 6.18 -10.11 8.62
N TYR A 104 6.57 -11.29 9.10
CA TYR A 104 7.86 -11.52 9.75
C TYR A 104 9.04 -11.24 8.79
N GLU A 105 9.00 -11.77 7.58
CA GLU A 105 10.03 -11.54 6.57
C GLU A 105 10.09 -10.06 6.17
N GLY A 106 8.94 -9.40 6.08
CA GLY A 106 8.88 -7.95 5.84
C GLY A 106 9.62 -7.15 6.92
N ILE A 107 9.47 -7.50 8.20
CA ILE A 107 10.24 -6.88 9.29
C ILE A 107 11.74 -7.13 9.08
N LYS A 108 12.15 -8.36 8.77
CA LYS A 108 13.56 -8.70 8.54
C LYS A 108 14.15 -7.94 7.36
N ASP A 109 13.41 -7.85 6.27
CA ASP A 109 13.84 -7.09 5.09
C ASP A 109 14.00 -5.60 5.40
N ILE A 110 13.08 -4.99 6.17
CA ILE A 110 13.18 -3.60 6.59
C ILE A 110 14.45 -3.39 7.44
N VAL A 111 14.73 -4.27 8.38
CA VAL A 111 15.92 -4.18 9.23
C VAL A 111 17.20 -4.33 8.40
N HIS A 112 17.28 -5.34 7.53
CA HIS A 112 18.50 -5.65 6.80
C HIS A 112 18.76 -4.73 5.62
N LYS A 113 17.74 -4.39 4.83
CA LYS A 113 17.90 -3.60 3.60
C LYS A 113 17.82 -2.10 3.84
N TYR A 114 17.10 -1.68 4.89
CA TYR A 114 16.76 -0.26 5.13
C TYR A 114 17.15 0.21 6.54
N ALA A 115 18.00 -0.52 7.25
CA ALA A 115 18.47 -0.19 8.61
C ALA A 115 17.31 0.12 9.59
N GLY A 116 16.16 -0.54 9.43
CA GLY A 116 14.97 -0.35 10.25
C GLY A 116 14.04 0.80 9.81
N ASP A 117 14.41 1.61 8.83
CA ASP A 117 13.61 2.72 8.34
C ASP A 117 13.04 2.44 6.94
N ALA A 118 11.79 1.95 6.87
CA ALA A 118 11.12 1.70 5.61
C ALA A 118 10.92 2.99 4.76
N SER A 119 10.97 4.18 5.37
CA SER A 119 10.82 5.44 4.62
C SER A 119 11.97 5.70 3.65
N ALA A 120 13.12 5.01 3.80
CA ALA A 120 14.22 5.04 2.83
C ALA A 120 13.81 4.59 1.41
N ILE A 121 12.66 3.91 1.29
CA ILE A 121 12.09 3.53 -0.01
C ILE A 121 11.61 4.75 -0.80
N TRP A 122 11.03 5.75 -0.11
CA TRP A 122 10.39 6.91 -0.74
C TRP A 122 10.97 8.27 -0.35
N LYS A 123 12.00 8.30 0.49
CA LYS A 123 12.76 9.54 0.79
C LYS A 123 13.57 10.01 -0.42
N ASN A 124 13.92 11.30 -0.42
CA ASN A 124 14.79 11.93 -1.41
C ASN A 124 14.24 11.95 -2.84
N LYS A 125 12.92 12.02 -2.99
CA LYS A 125 12.27 12.23 -4.28
C LYS A 125 12.67 11.20 -5.36
N PRO A 126 12.55 9.89 -5.06
CA PRO A 126 12.92 8.84 -6.02
C PRO A 126 11.98 8.84 -7.23
N SER A 127 12.35 8.12 -8.28
CA SER A 127 11.43 7.85 -9.39
C SER A 127 10.32 6.90 -8.92
N SER A 128 9.14 7.01 -9.53
CA SER A 128 8.02 6.11 -9.24
C SER A 128 8.38 4.64 -9.48
N SER A 129 9.17 4.36 -10.53
CA SER A 129 9.66 3.02 -10.83
C SER A 129 10.56 2.47 -9.73
N SER A 130 11.44 3.29 -9.15
CA SER A 130 12.29 2.88 -8.03
C SER A 130 11.47 2.51 -6.80
N VAL A 131 10.42 3.28 -6.48
CA VAL A 131 9.53 2.97 -5.35
C VAL A 131 8.79 1.66 -5.59
N VAL A 132 8.16 1.51 -6.76
CA VAL A 132 7.44 0.27 -7.12
C VAL A 132 8.38 -0.94 -7.09
N TYR A 133 9.60 -0.81 -7.65
CA TYR A 133 10.60 -1.87 -7.65
C TYR A 133 10.96 -2.31 -6.23
N LYS A 134 11.26 -1.36 -5.33
CA LYS A 134 11.59 -1.68 -3.93
C LYS A 134 10.45 -2.35 -3.18
N PHE A 135 9.19 -1.97 -3.45
CA PHE A 135 8.05 -2.72 -2.90
C PHE A 135 7.94 -4.14 -3.45
N LEU A 136 8.28 -4.37 -4.73
CA LEU A 136 8.30 -5.71 -5.34
C LEU A 136 9.34 -6.65 -4.73
N GLU A 137 10.40 -6.12 -4.11
CA GLU A 137 11.42 -6.93 -3.43
C GLU A 137 10.92 -7.59 -2.15
N PHE A 138 9.78 -7.13 -1.60
CA PHE A 138 9.19 -7.75 -0.42
C PHE A 138 8.37 -8.98 -0.79
N LYS A 139 8.60 -10.07 -0.06
CA LYS A 139 7.82 -11.29 -0.24
C LYS A 139 6.33 -11.02 -0.06
N GLY A 140 5.52 -11.54 -0.97
CA GLY A 140 4.06 -11.33 -0.96
C GLY A 140 3.60 -10.05 -1.64
N SER A 141 4.51 -9.13 -1.99
CA SER A 141 4.20 -7.97 -2.81
C SER A 141 4.19 -8.37 -4.30
N GLY A 142 3.09 -8.09 -4.96
CA GLY A 142 2.99 -8.17 -6.42
C GLY A 142 2.78 -6.77 -7.00
N ILE A 143 2.75 -6.67 -8.33
CA ILE A 143 2.62 -5.38 -9.03
C ILE A 143 1.42 -4.56 -8.52
N LYS A 144 0.28 -5.18 -8.25
CA LYS A 144 -0.91 -4.51 -7.73
C LYS A 144 -0.66 -3.86 -6.37
N ILE A 145 -0.03 -4.57 -5.43
CA ILE A 145 0.27 -4.04 -4.10
C ILE A 145 1.31 -2.93 -4.20
N SER A 146 2.36 -3.14 -4.99
CA SER A 146 3.46 -2.19 -5.14
C SER A 146 3.01 -0.88 -5.78
N THR A 147 2.19 -0.94 -6.83
CA THR A 147 1.64 0.27 -7.46
C THR A 147 0.60 0.97 -6.59
N MET A 148 -0.25 0.22 -5.88
CA MET A 148 -1.18 0.76 -4.89
C MET A 148 -0.44 1.50 -3.77
N ALA A 149 0.59 0.88 -3.20
CA ALA A 149 1.40 1.51 -2.16
C ALA A 149 2.06 2.81 -2.66
N ALA A 150 2.69 2.79 -3.83
CA ALA A 150 3.27 4.00 -4.42
C ALA A 150 2.21 5.08 -4.70
N ASN A 151 1.02 4.70 -5.16
CA ASN A 151 -0.10 5.61 -5.41
C ASN A 151 -0.60 6.28 -4.12
N ILE A 152 -0.76 5.52 -3.04
CA ILE A 152 -1.15 6.06 -1.73
C ILE A 152 -0.10 7.04 -1.21
N LEU A 153 1.19 6.70 -1.27
CA LEU A 153 2.28 7.60 -0.89
C LEU A 153 2.23 8.92 -1.66
N ALA A 154 2.07 8.85 -2.99
CA ALA A 154 2.02 10.04 -3.84
C ALA A 154 0.76 10.87 -3.59
N ARG A 155 -0.42 10.24 -3.55
CA ARG A 155 -1.71 10.96 -3.56
C ARG A 155 -2.19 11.34 -2.18
N GLN A 156 -2.11 10.44 -1.20
CA GLN A 156 -2.67 10.68 0.13
C GLN A 156 -1.62 11.29 1.06
N PHE A 157 -0.42 10.73 1.10
CA PHE A 157 0.67 11.28 1.92
C PHE A 157 1.41 12.45 1.29
N LYS A 158 1.15 12.74 -0.01
CA LYS A 158 1.82 13.81 -0.75
C LYS A 158 3.35 13.69 -0.77
N ILE A 159 3.86 12.47 -0.69
CA ILE A 159 5.29 12.21 -0.83
C ILE A 159 5.71 12.57 -2.27
N PRO A 160 6.66 13.49 -2.45
CA PRO A 160 7.07 13.89 -3.78
C PRO A 160 7.94 12.83 -4.43
N PHE A 161 7.60 12.42 -5.64
CA PHE A 161 8.45 11.60 -6.52
C PHE A 161 9.00 12.46 -7.67
N SER A 162 10.06 12.01 -8.30
CA SER A 162 10.60 12.71 -9.49
C SER A 162 9.71 12.59 -10.73
N ASP A 163 8.91 11.51 -10.76
CA ASP A 163 7.91 11.22 -11.79
C ASP A 163 6.80 10.32 -11.22
N TYR A 164 5.75 10.04 -12.02
CA TYR A 164 4.62 9.16 -11.63
C TYR A 164 4.27 8.13 -12.70
N TYR A 165 5.12 7.96 -13.73
CA TYR A 165 4.86 7.11 -14.90
C TYR A 165 4.61 5.64 -14.55
N SER A 166 5.29 5.12 -13.51
CA SER A 166 5.22 3.72 -13.10
C SER A 166 4.15 3.43 -12.06
N ILE A 167 3.35 4.44 -11.67
CA ILE A 167 2.21 4.24 -10.79
C ILE A 167 0.99 3.92 -11.63
N ASP A 168 0.77 2.64 -11.86
CA ASP A 168 -0.40 2.18 -12.59
C ASP A 168 -1.66 2.22 -11.73
N ILE A 169 -2.80 2.27 -12.41
CA ILE A 169 -4.10 2.05 -11.79
C ILE A 169 -4.17 0.62 -11.22
N SER A 170 -4.82 0.45 -10.08
CA SER A 170 -5.10 -0.87 -9.50
C SER A 170 -6.48 -1.36 -9.92
N PRO A 171 -6.61 -2.25 -10.94
CA PRO A 171 -7.90 -2.71 -11.40
C PRO A 171 -8.63 -3.52 -10.32
N ASP A 172 -9.52 -2.88 -9.62
CA ASP A 172 -10.48 -3.53 -8.74
C ASP A 172 -11.87 -3.59 -9.40
N VAL A 173 -12.82 -4.22 -8.72
CA VAL A 173 -14.21 -4.35 -9.24
C VAL A 173 -14.88 -3.00 -9.51
N HIS A 174 -14.53 -1.96 -8.76
CA HIS A 174 -15.12 -0.62 -8.90
C HIS A 174 -14.55 0.08 -10.14
N ILE A 175 -13.24 0.12 -10.26
CA ILE A 175 -12.53 0.69 -11.42
C ILE A 175 -12.94 0.01 -12.71
N ILE A 176 -12.93 -1.32 -12.75
CA ILE A 176 -13.34 -2.10 -13.93
C ILE A 176 -14.76 -1.74 -14.32
N ARG A 177 -15.69 -1.66 -13.35
CA ARG A 177 -17.10 -1.31 -13.59
C ARG A 177 -17.24 0.11 -14.12
N VAL A 178 -16.54 1.08 -13.55
CA VAL A 178 -16.60 2.47 -13.99
C VAL A 178 -16.08 2.59 -15.43
N MET A 179 -14.90 2.04 -15.74
CA MET A 179 -14.32 2.15 -17.07
C MET A 179 -15.17 1.48 -18.15
N LYS A 180 -15.80 0.34 -17.83
CA LYS A 180 -16.74 -0.34 -18.73
C LYS A 180 -18.04 0.46 -18.94
N ARG A 181 -18.62 1.00 -17.87
CA ARG A 181 -19.85 1.81 -17.95
C ARG A 181 -19.65 3.11 -18.71
N MET A 182 -18.47 3.69 -18.61
CA MET A 182 -18.12 4.90 -19.36
C MET A 182 -17.72 4.63 -20.82
N GLY A 183 -17.73 3.38 -21.26
CA GLY A 183 -17.32 3.01 -22.61
C GLY A 183 -15.84 3.23 -22.91
N LEU A 184 -15.00 3.38 -21.87
CA LEU A 184 -13.55 3.57 -22.03
C LEU A 184 -12.83 2.29 -22.43
N VAL A 185 -13.41 1.15 -22.07
CA VAL A 185 -12.93 -0.18 -22.44
C VAL A 185 -14.10 -1.08 -22.82
N PRO A 186 -13.89 -2.12 -23.66
CA PRO A 186 -14.93 -3.10 -23.99
C PRO A 186 -15.44 -3.85 -22.75
N GLN A 187 -16.68 -4.38 -22.83
CA GLN A 187 -17.26 -5.18 -21.72
C GLN A 187 -16.44 -6.41 -21.35
N LYS A 188 -15.70 -6.99 -22.32
CA LYS A 188 -14.80 -8.15 -22.12
C LYS A 188 -13.37 -7.77 -21.73
N ALA A 189 -13.10 -6.47 -21.44
CA ALA A 189 -11.76 -6.03 -21.06
C ALA A 189 -11.25 -6.76 -19.81
N ASN A 190 -10.01 -7.23 -19.89
CA ASN A 190 -9.23 -7.78 -18.79
C ASN A 190 -8.47 -6.65 -18.03
N ASN A 191 -7.74 -7.03 -16.99
CA ASN A 191 -6.99 -6.07 -16.17
C ASN A 191 -5.91 -5.31 -16.96
N ASP A 192 -5.22 -6.00 -17.88
CA ASP A 192 -4.17 -5.37 -18.68
C ASP A 192 -4.74 -4.28 -19.58
N MET A 193 -5.89 -4.54 -20.21
CA MET A 193 -6.59 -3.52 -21.02
C MET A 193 -6.99 -2.30 -20.18
N ILE A 194 -7.38 -2.49 -18.93
CA ILE A 194 -7.68 -1.39 -17.99
C ILE A 194 -6.43 -0.57 -17.70
N ILE A 195 -5.32 -1.23 -17.38
CA ILE A 195 -4.03 -0.59 -17.08
C ILE A 195 -3.54 0.22 -18.29
N TYR A 196 -3.49 -0.40 -19.46
CA TYR A 196 -3.03 0.29 -20.67
C TYR A 196 -3.96 1.41 -21.10
N LYS A 197 -5.27 1.28 -20.88
CA LYS A 197 -6.19 2.39 -21.12
C LYS A 197 -5.95 3.55 -20.16
N ALA A 198 -5.65 3.28 -18.90
CA ALA A 198 -5.29 4.32 -17.95
C ALA A 198 -3.99 5.05 -18.36
N ARG A 199 -2.97 4.31 -18.83
CA ARG A 199 -1.74 4.89 -19.38
C ARG A 199 -1.98 5.74 -20.61
N GLU A 200 -2.85 5.32 -21.52
CA GLU A 200 -3.26 6.11 -22.70
C GLU A 200 -3.97 7.41 -22.27
N LEU A 201 -4.84 7.33 -21.25
CA LEU A 201 -5.62 8.48 -20.78
C LEU A 201 -4.77 9.53 -20.05
N ASN A 202 -3.79 9.10 -19.28
CA ASN A 202 -2.88 9.98 -18.55
C ASN A 202 -1.51 9.31 -18.36
N PRO A 203 -0.64 9.36 -19.38
CA PRO A 203 0.66 8.68 -19.36
C PRO A 203 1.58 9.17 -18.25
N GLU A 204 1.49 10.44 -17.87
CA GLU A 204 2.34 11.02 -16.82
C GLU A 204 2.02 10.47 -15.42
N PHE A 205 0.79 10.07 -15.18
CA PHE A 205 0.35 9.48 -13.90
C PHE A 205 -0.89 8.59 -14.11
N PRO A 206 -0.72 7.35 -14.61
CA PRO A 206 -1.86 6.46 -14.88
C PRO A 206 -2.74 6.19 -13.66
N GLY A 207 -2.14 6.03 -12.48
CA GLY A 207 -2.82 5.79 -11.21
C GLY A 207 -3.64 6.97 -10.68
N ILE A 208 -3.60 8.15 -11.32
CA ILE A 208 -4.38 9.32 -10.89
C ILE A 208 -5.89 9.12 -11.01
N ILE A 209 -6.29 8.18 -11.87
CA ILE A 209 -7.68 7.83 -12.12
C ILE A 209 -8.26 6.93 -11.01
N ASP A 210 -7.39 6.32 -10.21
CA ASP A 210 -7.74 5.45 -9.09
C ASP A 210 -8.19 6.31 -7.90
N SER A 211 -9.49 6.61 -7.80
CA SER A 211 -10.04 7.57 -6.84
C SER A 211 -11.33 7.10 -6.17
#